data_5b8c865c40ffa516b4a6bd6cc3be95f0
#
_entry.id   5b8c865c40ffa516b4a6bd6cc3be95f0
#
_cell.length_a   1.000
_cell.length_b   1.000
_cell.length_c   1.000
_cell.angle_alpha   90.00
_cell.angle_beta   90.00
_cell.angle_gamma   90.00
#
_symmetry.space_group_name_H-M   'P 1'
#
loop_
_entity.id
_entity.type
_entity.pdbx_description
1 polymer ?
#
loop_
_entity_poly.entity_id
_entity_poly.type
_entity_poly.pdbx_seq_one_letter_code
_entity_poly.pdbx_strand_id
1 'polypeptide(L)'
;MTAIVDIHAREILDSRGNPTVEVDVVLEDGAFGRAAVPSGASTGAHEAVELRDGGKRYLGKGVQKAVAAVNDKIASELVGLGADDQVAIDQAMIALDGTPNKSKLGANAILGVSLAVAKAAAESANLPLYRYVGGTSARTMPVPMMNIINGGAHADNPIDFQEFMIMPVGAKSFAEGLRWGSEIFHTLKKKLHDKGHSTSVGDEGGFAPNLKNAEAALDFILEAITAAGYKPAKDIAIALDCASTEFFKGGAYVYEGEKKTRSIDAQVKYLAKLVASYPIVSIEDGMSEDDFVGWAALTQAVGDKALLVGDDLFVTNTKRLKLGIEQKMGNAILVKVNQIGTLTETLAAVDMAHKAGFRSVMSHRSGETEDATIADLAVATNCGLIKTGSLARSDRTAKYNQLLRIEEGLGESALYRGHAVLR
;
A
#
# COMPACT_ATOMS: atom_id res chain seq x y z
N MET A 1 -26.55 -6.83 19.56
CA MET A 1 -25.50 -7.55 18.76
C MET A 1 -26.19 -8.02 17.50
N THR A 2 -25.66 -7.68 16.35
CA THR A 2 -26.27 -8.07 15.07
C THR A 2 -25.52 -9.28 14.53
N ALA A 3 -26.23 -10.43 14.44
CA ALA A 3 -25.63 -11.67 13.98
C ALA A 3 -25.39 -11.66 12.47
N ILE A 4 -24.34 -12.33 12.03
CA ILE A 4 -24.10 -12.63 10.63
C ILE A 4 -25.15 -13.68 10.19
N VAL A 5 -25.92 -13.38 9.14
CA VAL A 5 -26.93 -14.30 8.60
C VAL A 5 -26.53 -14.91 7.27
N ASP A 6 -25.68 -14.25 6.50
CA ASP A 6 -25.16 -14.77 5.24
C ASP A 6 -23.75 -14.26 4.93
N ILE A 7 -22.94 -15.13 4.34
CA ILE A 7 -21.61 -14.82 3.79
C ILE A 7 -21.51 -15.46 2.41
N HIS A 8 -21.31 -14.66 1.37
CA HIS A 8 -21.18 -15.14 0.01
C HIS A 8 -19.97 -14.56 -0.70
N ALA A 9 -19.13 -15.41 -1.26
CA ALA A 9 -17.98 -15.02 -2.06
C ALA A 9 -18.17 -15.33 -3.54
N ARG A 10 -17.53 -14.52 -4.38
CA ARG A 10 -17.44 -14.70 -5.82
C ARG A 10 -16.06 -14.36 -6.35
N GLU A 11 -15.78 -14.85 -7.55
CA GLU A 11 -14.61 -14.46 -8.31
C GLU A 11 -14.95 -13.23 -9.16
N ILE A 12 -14.14 -12.19 -9.07
CA ILE A 12 -14.20 -10.98 -9.91
C ILE A 12 -12.85 -10.76 -10.59
N LEU A 13 -12.71 -9.75 -11.45
CA LEU A 13 -11.43 -9.36 -12.05
C LEU A 13 -10.81 -8.16 -11.34
N ASP A 14 -9.50 -8.21 -11.15
CA ASP A 14 -8.70 -7.09 -10.69
C ASP A 14 -8.33 -6.13 -11.84
N SER A 15 -7.65 -5.04 -11.53
CA SER A 15 -7.21 -3.99 -12.49
C SER A 15 -6.24 -4.49 -13.57
N ARG A 16 -5.68 -5.70 -13.41
CA ARG A 16 -4.80 -6.37 -14.38
C ARG A 16 -5.54 -7.43 -15.19
N GLY A 17 -6.86 -7.63 -14.96
CA GLY A 17 -7.65 -8.68 -15.58
C GLY A 17 -7.40 -10.08 -15.00
N ASN A 18 -6.76 -10.18 -13.82
CA ASN A 18 -6.61 -11.44 -13.11
C ASN A 18 -7.78 -11.64 -12.14
N PRO A 19 -8.19 -12.87 -11.89
CA PRO A 19 -9.21 -13.17 -10.88
C PRO A 19 -8.78 -12.77 -9.48
N THR A 20 -9.75 -12.26 -8.70
CA THR A 20 -9.62 -12.03 -7.25
C THR A 20 -10.94 -12.34 -6.55
N VAL A 21 -10.91 -12.37 -5.22
CA VAL A 21 -12.06 -12.70 -4.36
C VAL A 21 -12.81 -11.44 -3.98
N GLU A 22 -14.14 -11.46 -4.12
CA GLU A 22 -15.05 -10.49 -3.52
C GLU A 22 -16.01 -11.22 -2.58
N VAL A 23 -16.27 -10.65 -1.40
CA VAL A 23 -17.13 -11.22 -0.36
C VAL A 23 -18.23 -10.23 0.02
N ASP A 24 -19.45 -10.75 0.11
CA ASP A 24 -20.61 -10.10 0.70
C ASP A 24 -20.91 -10.70 2.05
N VAL A 25 -21.26 -9.84 3.02
CA VAL A 25 -21.75 -10.23 4.35
C VAL A 25 -23.06 -9.51 4.62
N VAL A 26 -24.07 -10.24 5.08
CA VAL A 26 -25.38 -9.71 5.49
C VAL A 26 -25.60 -9.97 6.97
N LEU A 27 -26.10 -8.97 7.69
CA LEU A 27 -26.44 -9.06 9.11
C LEU A 27 -27.95 -9.19 9.31
N GLU A 28 -28.37 -9.62 10.50
CA GLU A 28 -29.78 -9.85 10.85
C GLU A 28 -30.66 -8.60 10.72
N ASP A 29 -30.09 -7.41 10.95
CA ASP A 29 -30.79 -6.13 10.78
C ASP A 29 -30.84 -5.64 9.31
N GLY A 30 -30.29 -6.41 8.37
CA GLY A 30 -30.22 -6.09 6.95
C GLY A 30 -28.98 -5.30 6.56
N ALA A 31 -28.09 -4.93 7.48
CA ALA A 31 -26.84 -4.26 7.16
C ALA A 31 -25.96 -5.16 6.27
N PHE A 32 -25.26 -4.51 5.33
CA PHE A 32 -24.53 -5.17 4.25
C PHE A 32 -23.07 -4.69 4.18
N GLY A 33 -22.14 -5.61 4.00
CA GLY A 33 -20.74 -5.28 3.75
C GLY A 33 -20.20 -6.03 2.55
N ARG A 34 -19.52 -5.33 1.64
CA ARG A 34 -18.82 -5.90 0.48
C ARG A 34 -17.36 -5.52 0.51
N ALA A 35 -16.46 -6.48 0.31
CA ALA A 35 -15.04 -6.25 0.18
C ALA A 35 -14.43 -7.05 -0.95
N ALA A 36 -13.58 -6.42 -1.75
CA ALA A 36 -12.77 -7.08 -2.77
C ALA A 36 -11.30 -7.07 -2.36
N VAL A 37 -10.62 -8.18 -2.58
CA VAL A 37 -9.25 -8.40 -2.11
C VAL A 37 -8.23 -7.99 -3.17
N PRO A 38 -7.22 -7.16 -2.82
CA PRO A 38 -6.14 -6.82 -3.74
C PRO A 38 -5.13 -7.96 -3.90
N SER A 39 -4.32 -7.91 -4.97
CA SER A 39 -3.32 -8.93 -5.31
C SER A 39 -1.99 -8.30 -5.74
N GLY A 40 -0.86 -8.80 -5.25
CA GLY A 40 0.48 -8.31 -5.62
C GLY A 40 0.96 -8.80 -7.00
N ALA A 41 1.86 -8.05 -7.63
CA ALA A 41 2.68 -8.51 -8.75
C ALA A 41 4.00 -9.11 -8.25
N SER A 42 4.76 -8.32 -7.47
CA SER A 42 5.84 -8.79 -6.62
C SER A 42 5.27 -9.16 -5.25
N THR A 43 5.78 -10.21 -4.63
CA THR A 43 5.34 -10.67 -3.31
C THR A 43 6.55 -10.98 -2.46
N GLY A 44 6.62 -10.41 -1.26
CA GLY A 44 7.64 -10.75 -0.28
C GLY A 44 7.56 -12.24 0.11
N ALA A 45 8.70 -12.88 0.32
CA ALA A 45 8.77 -14.32 0.61
C ALA A 45 8.01 -14.73 1.89
N HIS A 46 7.72 -13.77 2.76
CA HIS A 46 7.11 -13.99 4.06
C HIS A 46 5.63 -13.55 4.14
N GLU A 47 5.01 -13.19 3.01
CA GLU A 47 3.58 -12.84 2.96
C GLU A 47 2.69 -14.06 3.27
N ALA A 48 1.49 -13.79 3.80
CA ALA A 48 0.44 -14.79 3.88
C ALA A 48 0.02 -15.28 2.47
N VAL A 49 -0.37 -16.54 2.37
CA VAL A 49 -0.58 -17.20 1.07
C VAL A 49 -1.86 -16.72 0.40
N GLU A 50 -1.73 -16.12 -0.77
CA GLU A 50 -2.84 -15.92 -1.69
C GLU A 50 -3.18 -17.27 -2.37
N LEU A 51 -4.32 -17.84 -2.05
CA LEU A 51 -4.72 -19.15 -2.57
C LEU A 51 -5.18 -19.03 -4.02
N ARG A 52 -4.44 -19.68 -4.94
CA ARG A 52 -4.72 -19.78 -6.36
C ARG A 52 -5.07 -21.22 -6.76
N ASP A 53 -5.90 -21.37 -7.80
CA ASP A 53 -6.39 -22.68 -8.23
C ASP A 53 -5.28 -23.53 -8.87
N GLY A 54 -4.35 -22.89 -9.56
CA GLY A 54 -3.43 -23.57 -10.47
C GLY A 54 -4.13 -24.05 -11.75
N GLY A 55 -3.50 -24.97 -12.47
CA GLY A 55 -4.08 -25.56 -13.68
C GLY A 55 -4.16 -24.59 -14.86
N LYS A 56 -5.16 -24.78 -15.76
CA LYS A 56 -5.26 -24.02 -17.03
C LYS A 56 -6.19 -22.80 -16.96
N ARG A 57 -7.20 -22.85 -16.09
CA ARG A 57 -8.18 -21.77 -15.97
C ARG A 57 -7.51 -20.50 -15.51
N TYR A 58 -7.74 -19.38 -16.20
CA TYR A 58 -7.03 -18.11 -16.00
C TYR A 58 -5.50 -18.24 -15.91
N LEU A 59 -4.94 -19.16 -16.70
CA LEU A 59 -3.49 -19.45 -16.70
C LEU A 59 -2.94 -19.82 -15.30
N GLY A 60 -3.77 -20.50 -14.49
CA GLY A 60 -3.45 -20.91 -13.12
C GLY A 60 -3.79 -19.90 -12.04
N LYS A 61 -4.26 -18.69 -12.41
CA LYS A 61 -4.54 -17.59 -11.46
C LYS A 61 -5.98 -17.57 -10.92
N GLY A 62 -6.84 -18.55 -11.26
CA GLY A 62 -8.19 -18.64 -10.72
C GLY A 62 -8.23 -18.67 -9.19
N VAL A 63 -9.35 -18.28 -8.57
CA VAL A 63 -9.52 -18.21 -7.11
C VAL A 63 -10.74 -18.99 -6.60
N GLN A 64 -11.21 -19.96 -7.37
CA GLN A 64 -12.39 -20.76 -7.00
C GLN A 64 -12.19 -21.56 -5.72
N LYS A 65 -10.94 -22.01 -5.43
CA LYS A 65 -10.63 -22.68 -4.15
C LYS A 65 -10.83 -21.73 -2.96
N ALA A 66 -10.41 -20.47 -3.08
CA ALA A 66 -10.61 -19.46 -2.07
C ALA A 66 -12.11 -19.10 -1.92
N VAL A 67 -12.83 -18.97 -3.04
CA VAL A 67 -14.29 -18.76 -3.04
C VAL A 67 -15.01 -19.91 -2.34
N ALA A 68 -14.68 -21.18 -2.67
CA ALA A 68 -15.23 -22.34 -1.99
C ALA A 68 -14.86 -22.39 -0.49
N ALA A 69 -13.64 -21.99 -0.12
CA ALA A 69 -13.26 -21.89 1.30
C ALA A 69 -14.15 -20.91 2.07
N VAL A 70 -14.52 -19.78 1.46
CA VAL A 70 -15.48 -18.84 2.06
C VAL A 70 -16.86 -19.44 2.15
N ASN A 71 -17.41 -19.90 1.03
CA ASN A 71 -18.83 -20.30 0.95
C ASN A 71 -19.15 -21.60 1.74
N ASP A 72 -18.19 -22.55 1.79
CA ASP A 72 -18.43 -23.85 2.41
C ASP A 72 -17.94 -23.94 3.87
N LYS A 73 -16.78 -23.31 4.18
CA LYS A 73 -16.11 -23.49 5.48
C LYS A 73 -16.25 -22.28 6.38
N ILE A 74 -15.83 -21.09 5.89
CA ILE A 74 -15.83 -19.88 6.69
C ILE A 74 -17.27 -19.46 6.99
N ALA A 75 -18.17 -19.49 6.01
CA ALA A 75 -19.59 -19.17 6.23
C ALA A 75 -20.23 -20.09 7.28
N SER A 76 -19.96 -21.41 7.23
CA SER A 76 -20.48 -22.36 8.21
C SER A 76 -19.97 -22.11 9.64
N GLU A 77 -18.78 -21.55 9.80
CA GLU A 77 -18.18 -21.25 11.10
C GLU A 77 -18.69 -19.94 11.68
N LEU A 78 -18.93 -18.92 10.83
CA LEU A 78 -19.18 -17.55 11.27
C LEU A 78 -20.67 -17.17 11.31
N VAL A 79 -21.54 -17.81 10.54
CA VAL A 79 -22.98 -17.53 10.57
C VAL A 79 -23.53 -17.78 11.97
N GLY A 80 -24.24 -16.79 12.51
CA GLY A 80 -24.75 -16.76 13.89
C GLY A 80 -23.85 -16.03 14.89
N LEU A 81 -22.58 -15.72 14.53
CA LEU A 81 -21.71 -14.91 15.39
C LEU A 81 -22.05 -13.41 15.28
N GLY A 82 -21.75 -12.64 16.33
CA GLY A 82 -21.89 -11.19 16.34
C GLY A 82 -20.83 -10.52 15.48
N ALA A 83 -21.24 -9.67 14.54
CA ALA A 83 -20.34 -8.97 13.64
C ALA A 83 -19.56 -7.82 14.31
N ASP A 84 -19.96 -7.40 15.50
CA ASP A 84 -19.35 -6.33 16.28
C ASP A 84 -18.07 -6.77 17.02
N ASP A 85 -17.80 -8.06 17.13
CA ASP A 85 -16.54 -8.60 17.67
C ASP A 85 -15.58 -9.02 16.55
N GLN A 86 -14.98 -8.02 15.88
CA GLN A 86 -14.02 -8.24 14.79
C GLN A 86 -12.87 -9.16 15.20
N VAL A 87 -12.41 -9.06 16.45
CA VAL A 87 -11.28 -9.86 16.92
C VAL A 87 -11.69 -11.34 17.00
N ALA A 88 -12.86 -11.65 17.54
CA ALA A 88 -13.37 -13.01 17.60
C ALA A 88 -13.58 -13.61 16.21
N ILE A 89 -14.15 -12.84 15.28
CA ILE A 89 -14.34 -13.25 13.87
C ILE A 89 -13.00 -13.59 13.21
N ASP A 90 -12.02 -12.70 13.30
CA ASP A 90 -10.70 -12.92 12.67
C ASP A 90 -9.96 -14.10 13.32
N GLN A 91 -10.03 -14.25 14.64
CA GLN A 91 -9.41 -15.38 15.36
C GLN A 91 -10.09 -16.72 15.03
N ALA A 92 -11.42 -16.76 14.85
CA ALA A 92 -12.12 -17.97 14.40
C ALA A 92 -11.62 -18.41 13.03
N MET A 93 -11.46 -17.49 12.07
CA MET A 93 -10.91 -17.81 10.74
C MET A 93 -9.47 -18.26 10.78
N ILE A 94 -8.62 -17.62 11.60
CA ILE A 94 -7.21 -18.01 11.78
C ILE A 94 -7.13 -19.41 12.38
N ALA A 95 -7.94 -19.72 13.38
CA ALA A 95 -7.99 -21.05 14.00
C ALA A 95 -8.51 -22.13 13.03
N LEU A 96 -9.51 -21.81 12.20
CA LEU A 96 -10.06 -22.71 11.18
C LEU A 96 -9.01 -23.03 10.09
N ASP A 97 -8.18 -22.06 9.69
CA ASP A 97 -7.05 -22.27 8.80
C ASP A 97 -5.98 -23.14 9.48
N GLY A 98 -5.56 -22.79 10.67
CA GLY A 98 -4.60 -23.54 11.51
C GLY A 98 -3.17 -23.57 10.99
N THR A 99 -2.84 -22.78 9.94
CA THR A 99 -1.47 -22.68 9.41
C THR A 99 -0.87 -21.30 9.72
N PRO A 100 0.48 -21.20 9.85
CA PRO A 100 1.12 -19.92 10.19
C PRO A 100 0.92 -18.80 9.16
N ASN A 101 0.69 -19.17 7.88
CA ASN A 101 0.63 -18.26 6.74
C ASN A 101 -0.68 -18.33 5.97
N LYS A 102 -1.75 -18.87 6.58
CA LYS A 102 -3.08 -18.98 5.99
C LYS A 102 -3.14 -19.81 4.68
N SER A 103 -2.26 -20.81 4.55
CA SER A 103 -2.12 -21.58 3.32
C SER A 103 -3.26 -22.58 3.04
N LYS A 104 -4.10 -22.92 4.06
CA LYS A 104 -5.19 -23.90 3.92
C LYS A 104 -6.47 -23.28 3.34
N LEU A 105 -6.87 -22.11 3.81
CA LEU A 105 -8.06 -21.38 3.34
C LEU A 105 -7.70 -20.29 2.34
N GLY A 106 -6.51 -19.73 2.45
CA GLY A 106 -6.03 -18.59 1.69
C GLY A 106 -6.22 -17.27 2.42
N ALA A 107 -5.18 -16.44 2.47
CA ALA A 107 -5.26 -15.10 3.03
C ALA A 107 -6.29 -14.23 2.28
N ASN A 108 -6.46 -14.43 0.98
CA ASN A 108 -7.46 -13.76 0.17
C ASN A 108 -8.90 -14.11 0.60
N ALA A 109 -9.19 -15.37 0.90
CA ALA A 109 -10.50 -15.79 1.42
C ALA A 109 -10.77 -15.16 2.80
N ILE A 110 -9.82 -15.28 3.71
CA ILE A 110 -9.93 -14.78 5.09
C ILE A 110 -10.08 -13.25 5.10
N LEU A 111 -9.24 -12.52 4.34
CA LEU A 111 -9.29 -11.06 4.28
C LEU A 111 -10.61 -10.54 3.71
N GLY A 112 -11.11 -11.18 2.64
CA GLY A 112 -12.39 -10.78 2.04
C GLY A 112 -13.52 -10.79 3.07
N VAL A 113 -13.60 -11.85 3.88
CA VAL A 113 -14.59 -11.95 4.95
C VAL A 113 -14.31 -10.95 6.07
N SER A 114 -13.07 -10.84 6.53
CA SER A 114 -12.68 -9.92 7.61
C SER A 114 -13.09 -8.47 7.30
N LEU A 115 -12.81 -7.98 6.09
CA LEU A 115 -13.16 -6.62 5.68
C LEU A 115 -14.66 -6.45 5.42
N ALA A 116 -15.34 -7.46 4.85
CA ALA A 116 -16.77 -7.41 4.59
C ALA A 116 -17.56 -7.37 5.90
N VAL A 117 -17.17 -8.15 6.93
CA VAL A 117 -17.76 -8.10 8.28
C VAL A 117 -17.58 -6.72 8.90
N ALA A 118 -16.38 -6.14 8.85
CA ALA A 118 -16.14 -4.79 9.38
C ALA A 118 -17.03 -3.73 8.73
N LYS A 119 -17.25 -3.83 7.41
CA LYS A 119 -18.14 -2.92 6.66
C LYS A 119 -19.61 -3.13 7.06
N ALA A 120 -20.07 -4.37 7.15
CA ALA A 120 -21.44 -4.67 7.58
C ALA A 120 -21.70 -4.19 9.01
N ALA A 121 -20.74 -4.40 9.92
CA ALA A 121 -20.84 -3.92 11.30
C ALA A 121 -20.83 -2.39 11.39
N ALA A 122 -20.05 -1.71 10.56
CA ALA A 122 -20.06 -0.25 10.45
C ALA A 122 -21.41 0.28 9.97
N GLU A 123 -22.01 -0.36 8.95
CA GLU A 123 -23.35 -0.01 8.46
C GLU A 123 -24.43 -0.25 9.53
N SER A 124 -24.40 -1.39 10.20
CA SER A 124 -25.29 -1.69 11.34
C SER A 124 -25.19 -0.65 12.46
N ALA A 125 -23.98 -0.16 12.73
CA ALA A 125 -23.73 0.91 13.69
C ALA A 125 -24.10 2.32 13.17
N ASN A 126 -24.50 2.44 11.90
CA ASN A 126 -24.75 3.71 11.20
C ASN A 126 -23.53 4.66 11.25
N LEU A 127 -22.33 4.08 11.10
CA LEU A 127 -21.06 4.80 11.09
C LEU A 127 -20.31 4.56 9.76
N PRO A 128 -19.63 5.57 9.20
CA PRO A 128 -18.69 5.32 8.12
C PRO A 128 -17.54 4.44 8.65
N LEU A 129 -16.96 3.60 7.77
CA LEU A 129 -15.98 2.59 8.16
C LEU A 129 -14.79 3.18 8.92
N TYR A 130 -14.25 4.33 8.47
CA TYR A 130 -13.12 4.95 9.17
C TYR A 130 -13.46 5.34 10.62
N ARG A 131 -14.71 5.71 10.88
CA ARG A 131 -15.18 6.08 12.22
C ARG A 131 -15.46 4.85 13.08
N TYR A 132 -16.02 3.81 12.50
CA TYR A 132 -16.26 2.54 13.16
C TYR A 132 -14.95 1.91 13.64
N VAL A 133 -13.94 1.82 12.76
CA VAL A 133 -12.64 1.21 13.08
C VAL A 133 -11.78 2.11 13.96
N GLY A 134 -11.73 3.43 13.69
CA GLY A 134 -10.80 4.36 14.33
C GLY A 134 -11.37 5.14 15.50
N GLY A 135 -12.69 5.00 15.75
CA GLY A 135 -13.37 5.71 16.84
C GLY A 135 -13.40 7.22 16.68
N THR A 136 -13.58 7.94 17.79
CA THR A 136 -13.76 9.40 17.80
C THR A 136 -12.52 10.19 17.39
N SER A 137 -11.33 9.61 17.49
CA SER A 137 -10.05 10.26 17.13
C SER A 137 -9.69 10.16 15.65
N ALA A 138 -10.40 9.35 14.85
CA ALA A 138 -10.14 9.16 13.43
C ALA A 138 -10.48 10.43 12.62
N ARG A 139 -9.45 11.25 12.33
CA ARG A 139 -9.60 12.54 11.62
C ARG A 139 -8.35 13.00 10.86
N THR A 140 -7.25 12.23 10.93
CA THR A 140 -6.02 12.61 10.22
C THR A 140 -6.14 12.17 8.77
N MET A 141 -6.22 13.15 7.87
CA MET A 141 -6.14 12.91 6.43
C MET A 141 -4.71 12.55 6.05
N PRO A 142 -4.50 11.46 5.30
CA PRO A 142 -3.16 11.05 4.93
C PRO A 142 -2.56 11.97 3.87
N VAL A 143 -1.26 12.23 3.94
CA VAL A 143 -0.49 12.79 2.83
C VAL A 143 -0.32 11.68 1.78
N PRO A 144 -0.78 11.88 0.55
CA PRO A 144 -0.66 10.85 -0.48
C PRO A 144 0.76 10.80 -1.06
N MET A 145 1.26 9.58 -1.26
CA MET A 145 2.47 9.25 -2.00
C MET A 145 2.03 8.82 -3.39
N MET A 146 2.05 9.76 -4.35
CA MET A 146 1.44 9.58 -5.68
C MET A 146 2.49 9.12 -6.68
N ASN A 147 2.41 7.87 -7.13
CA ASN A 147 3.34 7.27 -8.09
C ASN A 147 3.15 7.87 -9.48
N ILE A 148 4.09 8.68 -9.98
CA ILE A 148 3.98 9.37 -11.27
C ILE A 148 4.94 8.88 -12.35
N ILE A 149 6.03 8.16 -11.98
CA ILE A 149 6.93 7.45 -12.90
C ILE A 149 7.17 6.03 -12.37
N ASN A 150 7.02 5.05 -13.27
CA ASN A 150 7.26 3.64 -13.03
C ASN A 150 8.54 3.15 -13.70
N GLY A 151 9.23 2.21 -13.04
CA GLY A 151 10.33 1.42 -13.57
C GLY A 151 10.32 0.03 -12.96
N GLY A 152 11.47 -0.65 -12.90
CA GLY A 152 11.60 -1.98 -12.31
C GLY A 152 10.56 -2.98 -12.82
N ALA A 153 9.97 -3.76 -11.94
CA ALA A 153 8.92 -4.73 -12.27
C ALA A 153 7.60 -4.11 -12.77
N HIS A 154 7.40 -2.80 -12.58
CA HIS A 154 6.16 -2.09 -12.96
C HIS A 154 6.19 -1.49 -14.37
N ALA A 155 7.32 -1.54 -15.08
CA ALA A 155 7.45 -0.98 -16.43
C ALA A 155 8.53 -1.70 -17.24
N ASP A 156 8.29 -1.86 -18.54
CA ASP A 156 9.29 -2.36 -19.49
C ASP A 156 10.18 -1.20 -19.95
N ASN A 157 11.10 -0.77 -19.09
CA ASN A 157 12.07 0.29 -19.34
C ASN A 157 13.37 0.05 -18.56
N PRO A 158 14.48 0.78 -18.81
CA PRO A 158 15.77 0.54 -18.15
C PRO A 158 15.91 1.17 -16.76
N ILE A 159 14.85 1.70 -16.15
CA ILE A 159 14.89 2.25 -14.81
C ILE A 159 14.84 1.09 -13.82
N ASP A 160 15.87 0.93 -12.99
CA ASP A 160 15.93 -0.19 -12.04
C ASP A 160 15.00 0.00 -10.83
N PHE A 161 14.76 1.25 -10.38
CA PHE A 161 13.80 1.54 -9.29
C PHE A 161 12.36 1.43 -9.75
N GLN A 162 11.50 0.90 -8.88
CA GLN A 162 10.13 0.56 -9.22
C GLN A 162 9.19 1.75 -9.30
N GLU A 163 9.28 2.72 -8.35
CA GLU A 163 8.36 3.84 -8.28
C GLU A 163 9.03 5.14 -7.85
N PHE A 164 8.56 6.22 -8.49
CA PHE A 164 8.92 7.60 -8.16
C PHE A 164 7.64 8.35 -7.84
N MET A 165 7.51 8.78 -6.59
CA MET A 165 6.29 9.36 -6.04
C MET A 165 6.49 10.83 -5.66
N ILE A 166 5.43 11.63 -5.82
CA ILE A 166 5.34 12.99 -5.29
C ILE A 166 4.46 13.01 -4.05
N MET A 167 4.80 13.87 -3.10
CA MET A 167 4.10 14.05 -1.83
C MET A 167 3.79 15.54 -1.61
N PRO A 168 2.51 15.97 -1.60
CA PRO A 168 2.11 17.38 -1.44
C PRO A 168 2.17 17.81 0.03
N VAL A 169 3.37 17.79 0.61
CA VAL A 169 3.61 18.06 2.04
C VAL A 169 3.38 19.51 2.45
N GLY A 170 3.35 20.45 1.49
CA GLY A 170 3.07 21.86 1.72
C GLY A 170 1.59 22.25 1.63
N ALA A 171 0.71 21.34 1.19
CA ALA A 171 -0.72 21.59 1.06
C ALA A 171 -1.38 21.76 2.44
N LYS A 172 -2.53 22.44 2.46
CA LYS A 172 -3.28 22.72 3.71
C LYS A 172 -4.43 21.73 3.93
N SER A 173 -4.82 20.99 2.90
CA SER A 173 -5.88 19.99 2.92
C SER A 173 -5.54 18.84 1.98
N PHE A 174 -6.22 17.71 2.15
CA PHE A 174 -6.08 16.59 1.22
C PHE A 174 -6.53 16.98 -0.20
N ALA A 175 -7.67 17.66 -0.32
CA ALA A 175 -8.20 18.12 -1.61
C ALA A 175 -7.22 19.05 -2.34
N GLU A 176 -6.58 19.98 -1.62
CA GLU A 176 -5.55 20.83 -2.21
C GLU A 176 -4.34 20.02 -2.68
N GLY A 177 -3.86 19.10 -1.85
CA GLY A 177 -2.75 18.20 -2.20
C GLY A 177 -3.04 17.32 -3.41
N LEU A 178 -4.25 16.78 -3.51
CA LEU A 178 -4.68 15.98 -4.66
C LEU A 178 -4.73 16.83 -5.95
N ARG A 179 -5.22 18.07 -5.89
CA ARG A 179 -5.21 19.01 -7.01
C ARG A 179 -3.78 19.28 -7.47
N TRP A 180 -2.86 19.59 -6.56
CA TRP A 180 -1.44 19.81 -6.90
C TRP A 180 -0.83 18.60 -7.60
N GLY A 181 -1.10 17.40 -7.07
CA GLY A 181 -0.66 16.16 -7.70
C GLY A 181 -1.14 16.01 -9.13
N SER A 182 -2.45 16.28 -9.38
CA SER A 182 -3.04 16.21 -10.72
C SER A 182 -2.41 17.22 -11.70
N GLU A 183 -2.19 18.46 -11.27
CA GLU A 183 -1.55 19.49 -12.08
C GLU A 183 -0.10 19.12 -12.44
N ILE A 184 0.65 18.55 -11.50
CA ILE A 184 2.01 18.06 -11.75
C ILE A 184 2.00 16.85 -12.69
N PHE A 185 1.09 15.90 -12.49
CA PHE A 185 0.93 14.72 -13.35
C PHE A 185 0.69 15.11 -14.81
N HIS A 186 -0.21 16.04 -15.07
CA HIS A 186 -0.48 16.52 -16.43
C HIS A 186 0.69 17.34 -17.00
N THR A 187 1.37 18.12 -16.17
CA THR A 187 2.58 18.85 -16.57
C THR A 187 3.71 17.90 -16.94
N LEU A 188 3.92 16.82 -16.15
CA LEU A 188 4.88 15.77 -16.46
C LEU A 188 4.55 15.07 -17.77
N LYS A 189 3.27 14.73 -17.99
CA LYS A 189 2.80 14.14 -19.26
C LYS A 189 3.22 14.98 -20.45
N LYS A 190 2.95 16.30 -20.39
CA LYS A 190 3.33 17.23 -21.46
C LYS A 190 4.85 17.26 -21.68
N LYS A 191 5.64 17.35 -20.60
CA LYS A 191 7.11 17.39 -20.69
C LYS A 191 7.71 16.12 -21.30
N LEU A 192 7.21 14.95 -20.90
CA LEU A 192 7.62 13.68 -21.48
C LEU A 192 7.30 13.62 -22.98
N HIS A 193 6.07 13.99 -23.35
CA HIS A 193 5.64 14.04 -24.74
C HIS A 193 6.51 15.00 -25.58
N ASP A 194 6.75 16.23 -25.10
CA ASP A 194 7.53 17.26 -25.82
C ASP A 194 8.98 16.83 -26.06
N LYS A 195 9.53 15.92 -25.19
CA LYS A 195 10.86 15.32 -25.35
C LYS A 195 10.85 13.96 -26.07
N GLY A 196 9.70 13.52 -26.59
CA GLY A 196 9.56 12.30 -27.38
C GLY A 196 9.52 11.00 -26.56
N HIS A 197 9.27 11.09 -25.25
CA HIS A 197 9.11 9.92 -24.39
C HIS A 197 7.66 9.42 -24.38
N SER A 198 7.50 8.12 -24.09
CA SER A 198 6.18 7.50 -23.89
C SER A 198 5.44 8.15 -22.73
N THR A 199 4.14 8.37 -22.93
CA THR A 199 3.18 8.78 -21.89
C THR A 199 2.15 7.69 -21.61
N SER A 200 2.42 6.45 -22.01
CA SER A 200 1.66 5.28 -21.59
C SER A 200 1.84 5.08 -20.09
N VAL A 201 0.76 4.61 -19.43
CA VAL A 201 0.76 4.39 -17.98
C VAL A 201 0.96 2.91 -17.66
N GLY A 202 1.66 2.64 -16.57
CA GLY A 202 1.84 1.31 -16.01
C GLY A 202 0.62 0.85 -15.17
N ASP A 203 0.79 -0.27 -14.48
CA ASP A 203 -0.26 -0.93 -13.69
C ASP A 203 -0.81 -0.03 -12.58
N GLU A 204 -0.02 0.87 -12.06
CA GLU A 204 -0.40 1.79 -10.99
C GLU A 204 -0.75 3.21 -11.45
N GLY A 205 -0.83 3.41 -12.77
CA GLY A 205 -1.27 4.67 -13.39
C GLY A 205 -0.16 5.72 -13.56
N GLY A 206 1.07 5.48 -13.11
CA GLY A 206 2.24 6.32 -13.39
C GLY A 206 2.74 6.12 -14.81
N PHE A 207 3.47 7.12 -15.36
CA PHE A 207 4.07 7.00 -16.69
C PHE A 207 5.23 6.01 -16.70
N ALA A 208 5.45 5.34 -17.82
CA ALA A 208 6.53 4.38 -18.03
C ALA A 208 7.48 4.86 -19.16
N PRO A 209 8.18 5.99 -19.00
CA PRO A 209 9.09 6.50 -20.00
C PRO A 209 10.39 5.68 -20.07
N ASN A 210 10.99 5.63 -21.24
CA ASN A 210 12.31 5.01 -21.44
C ASN A 210 13.42 6.00 -21.01
N LEU A 211 13.72 6.08 -19.72
CA LEU A 211 14.75 6.92 -19.13
C LEU A 211 15.95 6.07 -18.69
N LYS A 212 17.14 6.65 -18.72
CA LYS A 212 18.41 5.91 -18.56
C LYS A 212 18.71 5.43 -17.12
N ASN A 213 18.19 6.11 -16.11
CA ASN A 213 18.45 5.84 -14.69
C ASN A 213 17.49 6.61 -13.76
N ALA A 214 17.61 6.39 -12.45
CA ALA A 214 16.81 7.04 -11.45
C ALA A 214 16.96 8.57 -11.42
N GLU A 215 18.19 9.09 -11.57
CA GLU A 215 18.45 10.54 -11.58
C GLU A 215 17.72 11.24 -12.74
N ALA A 216 17.67 10.61 -13.92
CA ALA A 216 16.92 11.16 -15.05
C ALA A 216 15.41 11.25 -14.76
N ALA A 217 14.84 10.27 -14.06
CA ALA A 217 13.44 10.30 -13.63
C ALA A 217 13.21 11.43 -12.61
N LEU A 218 14.08 11.55 -11.62
CA LEU A 218 14.03 12.60 -10.60
C LEU A 218 14.12 14.01 -11.22
N ASP A 219 15.01 14.21 -12.20
CA ASP A 219 15.16 15.49 -12.90
C ASP A 219 13.87 15.88 -13.64
N PHE A 220 13.22 14.93 -14.35
CA PHE A 220 11.93 15.17 -15.00
C PHE A 220 10.83 15.56 -14.00
N ILE A 221 10.81 14.90 -12.84
CA ILE A 221 9.85 15.20 -11.78
C ILE A 221 10.07 16.60 -11.23
N LEU A 222 11.31 16.98 -10.93
CA LEU A 222 11.64 18.34 -10.44
C LEU A 222 11.28 19.42 -11.48
N GLU A 223 11.56 19.16 -12.76
CA GLU A 223 11.15 20.05 -13.83
C GLU A 223 9.61 20.17 -13.92
N ALA A 224 8.87 19.07 -13.73
CA ALA A 224 7.41 19.09 -13.77
C ALA A 224 6.82 19.83 -12.56
N ILE A 225 7.33 19.60 -11.34
CA ILE A 225 6.92 20.33 -10.13
C ILE A 225 7.09 21.83 -10.31
N THR A 226 8.28 22.25 -10.78
CA THR A 226 8.61 23.67 -10.98
C THR A 226 7.75 24.29 -12.09
N ALA A 227 7.55 23.59 -13.21
CA ALA A 227 6.75 24.08 -14.33
C ALA A 227 5.25 24.14 -14.00
N ALA A 228 4.77 23.33 -13.06
CA ALA A 228 3.41 23.42 -12.52
C ALA A 228 3.23 24.57 -11.51
N GLY A 229 4.31 25.30 -11.16
CA GLY A 229 4.28 26.46 -10.28
C GLY A 229 4.54 26.14 -8.80
N TYR A 230 4.93 24.90 -8.48
CA TYR A 230 5.21 24.45 -7.12
C TYR A 230 6.71 24.44 -6.80
N LYS A 231 7.03 24.53 -5.52
CA LYS A 231 8.43 24.57 -5.02
C LYS A 231 8.82 23.18 -4.52
N PRO A 232 9.84 22.53 -5.16
CA PRO A 232 10.41 21.30 -4.60
C PRO A 232 10.83 21.47 -3.14
N ALA A 233 10.75 20.43 -2.35
CA ALA A 233 10.97 20.35 -0.92
C ALA A 233 9.97 21.12 -0.06
N LYS A 234 9.53 22.31 -0.47
CA LYS A 234 8.62 23.14 0.32
C LYS A 234 7.15 22.73 0.13
N ASP A 235 6.72 22.65 -1.12
CA ASP A 235 5.33 22.34 -1.46
C ASP A 235 5.20 20.84 -1.74
N ILE A 236 6.15 20.29 -2.50
CA ILE A 236 6.18 18.89 -2.94
C ILE A 236 7.51 18.25 -2.57
N ALA A 237 7.46 17.16 -1.83
CA ALA A 237 8.59 16.25 -1.58
C ALA A 237 8.51 15.04 -2.53
N ILE A 238 9.58 14.24 -2.55
CA ILE A 238 9.70 13.02 -3.36
C ILE A 238 9.82 11.81 -2.44
N ALA A 239 9.16 10.71 -2.84
CA ALA A 239 9.36 9.40 -2.27
C ALA A 239 9.77 8.40 -3.36
N LEU A 240 10.58 7.41 -2.98
CA LEU A 240 11.04 6.33 -3.85
C LEU A 240 10.54 4.99 -3.31
N ASP A 241 10.23 4.08 -4.23
CA ASP A 241 10.20 2.65 -3.97
C ASP A 241 11.28 2.01 -4.85
N CYS A 242 12.32 1.50 -4.20
CA CYS A 242 13.43 0.86 -4.89
C CYS A 242 13.13 -0.59 -5.25
N ALA A 243 12.31 -1.29 -4.47
CA ALA A 243 12.05 -2.74 -4.56
C ALA A 243 13.37 -3.55 -4.69
N SER A 244 14.33 -3.26 -3.82
CA SER A 244 15.74 -3.68 -4.00
C SER A 244 15.95 -5.19 -3.95
N THR A 245 15.00 -5.96 -3.42
CA THR A 245 15.03 -7.43 -3.46
C THR A 245 15.07 -7.96 -4.89
N GLU A 246 14.40 -7.30 -5.84
CA GLU A 246 14.31 -7.70 -7.25
C GLU A 246 15.69 -7.71 -7.97
N PHE A 247 16.59 -6.81 -7.57
CA PHE A 247 17.93 -6.71 -8.16
C PHE A 247 19.07 -7.05 -7.20
N PHE A 248 18.78 -7.65 -6.03
CA PHE A 248 19.79 -8.17 -5.12
C PHE A 248 20.18 -9.59 -5.50
N LYS A 249 21.41 -9.79 -6.01
CA LYS A 249 21.90 -11.07 -6.52
C LYS A 249 23.33 -11.33 -6.01
N GLY A 250 23.54 -12.49 -5.41
CA GLY A 250 24.88 -12.90 -4.98
C GLY A 250 25.55 -11.97 -3.96
N GLY A 251 24.77 -11.32 -3.08
CA GLY A 251 25.29 -10.40 -2.06
C GLY A 251 25.61 -8.99 -2.58
N ALA A 252 25.11 -8.62 -3.75
CA ALA A 252 25.28 -7.29 -4.35
C ALA A 252 24.02 -6.82 -5.08
N TYR A 253 23.89 -5.54 -5.28
CA TYR A 253 22.78 -4.88 -5.99
C TYR A 253 23.18 -4.68 -7.47
N VAL A 254 22.52 -5.45 -8.36
CA VAL A 254 22.82 -5.50 -9.80
C VAL A 254 21.81 -4.65 -10.56
N TYR A 255 22.20 -3.45 -10.92
CA TYR A 255 21.42 -2.51 -11.72
C TYR A 255 21.58 -2.86 -13.20
N GLU A 256 20.62 -3.60 -13.75
CA GLU A 256 20.70 -4.08 -15.14
C GLU A 256 20.56 -2.93 -16.15
N GLY A 257 19.68 -1.97 -15.87
CA GLY A 257 19.47 -0.80 -16.73
C GLY A 257 20.68 0.12 -16.78
N GLU A 258 21.35 0.34 -15.64
CA GLU A 258 22.58 1.13 -15.56
C GLU A 258 23.84 0.33 -15.92
N LYS A 259 23.77 -1.02 -16.02
CA LYS A 259 24.92 -1.93 -16.17
C LYS A 259 25.96 -1.74 -15.06
N LYS A 260 25.51 -1.61 -13.83
CA LYS A 260 26.33 -1.39 -12.64
C LYS A 260 26.01 -2.41 -11.54
N THR A 261 27.03 -2.80 -10.81
CA THR A 261 26.88 -3.60 -9.59
C THR A 261 27.41 -2.81 -8.41
N ARG A 262 26.61 -2.75 -7.34
CA ARG A 262 26.96 -2.07 -6.09
C ARG A 262 27.05 -3.09 -4.96
N SER A 263 28.13 -3.04 -4.17
CA SER A 263 28.16 -3.74 -2.87
C SER A 263 27.13 -3.12 -1.91
N ILE A 264 26.86 -3.76 -0.79
CA ILE A 264 25.97 -3.24 0.26
C ILE A 264 26.38 -1.81 0.66
N ASP A 265 27.66 -1.56 0.96
CA ASP A 265 28.15 -0.22 1.30
C ASP A 265 27.98 0.79 0.15
N ALA A 266 28.19 0.36 -1.09
CA ALA A 266 28.04 1.23 -2.25
C ALA A 266 26.56 1.57 -2.48
N GLN A 267 25.63 0.66 -2.20
CA GLN A 267 24.19 0.89 -2.25
C GLN A 267 23.77 1.94 -1.20
N VAL A 268 24.18 1.76 0.04
CA VAL A 268 23.92 2.73 1.12
C VAL A 268 24.43 4.12 0.75
N LYS A 269 25.67 4.23 0.24
CA LYS A 269 26.25 5.50 -0.22
C LYS A 269 25.48 6.12 -1.39
N TYR A 270 25.01 5.29 -2.31
CA TYR A 270 24.22 5.76 -3.48
C TYR A 270 22.88 6.34 -3.01
N LEU A 271 22.14 5.64 -2.15
CA LEU A 271 20.87 6.14 -1.63
C LEU A 271 21.07 7.40 -0.78
N ALA A 272 22.11 7.43 0.07
CA ALA A 272 22.45 8.63 0.85
C ALA A 272 22.78 9.84 -0.03
N LYS A 273 23.46 9.61 -1.17
CA LYS A 273 23.72 10.67 -2.16
C LYS A 273 22.43 11.17 -2.81
N LEU A 274 21.50 10.29 -3.16
CA LEU A 274 20.21 10.70 -3.71
C LEU A 274 19.42 11.57 -2.72
N VAL A 275 19.33 11.16 -1.43
CA VAL A 275 18.70 11.94 -0.37
C VAL A 275 19.34 13.32 -0.18
N ALA A 276 20.67 13.41 -0.34
CA ALA A 276 21.39 14.68 -0.23
C ALA A 276 21.20 15.60 -1.44
N SER A 277 20.92 15.04 -2.63
CA SER A 277 20.86 15.77 -3.89
C SER A 277 19.45 16.16 -4.32
N TYR A 278 18.44 15.45 -3.85
CA TYR A 278 17.03 15.61 -4.22
C TYR A 278 16.15 15.77 -2.97
N PRO A 279 14.96 16.37 -3.07
CA PRO A 279 14.04 16.51 -1.93
C PRO A 279 13.34 15.18 -1.59
N ILE A 280 14.12 14.12 -1.43
CA ILE A 280 13.65 12.79 -1.08
C ILE A 280 13.44 12.72 0.43
N VAL A 281 12.22 12.39 0.84
CA VAL A 281 11.82 12.28 2.25
C VAL A 281 11.37 10.87 2.64
N SER A 282 11.33 9.95 1.68
CA SER A 282 10.97 8.55 1.93
C SER A 282 11.64 7.62 0.91
N ILE A 283 12.18 6.50 1.38
CA ILE A 283 12.69 5.40 0.56
C ILE A 283 12.06 4.11 1.07
N GLU A 284 11.30 3.45 0.20
CA GLU A 284 10.75 2.12 0.43
C GLU A 284 11.71 1.07 -0.14
N ASP A 285 11.93 0.00 0.62
CA ASP A 285 12.76 -1.14 0.28
C ASP A 285 14.08 -0.76 -0.41
N GLY A 286 14.81 0.18 0.21
CA GLY A 286 16.11 0.63 -0.26
C GLY A 286 17.19 -0.45 -0.20
N MET A 287 16.97 -1.49 0.59
CA MET A 287 17.78 -2.70 0.73
C MET A 287 16.89 -3.94 0.55
N SER A 288 17.51 -5.09 0.23
CA SER A 288 16.79 -6.37 0.11
C SER A 288 16.17 -6.80 1.44
N GLU A 289 15.07 -7.55 1.39
CA GLU A 289 14.29 -8.03 2.55
C GLU A 289 15.09 -8.86 3.57
N ASP A 290 16.20 -9.45 3.15
CA ASP A 290 17.08 -10.26 3.99
C ASP A 290 18.46 -9.60 4.24
N ASP A 291 18.72 -8.42 3.68
CA ASP A 291 19.97 -7.67 3.93
C ASP A 291 19.88 -6.81 5.20
N PHE A 292 19.80 -7.46 6.36
CA PHE A 292 19.64 -6.80 7.67
C PHE A 292 20.80 -5.86 8.00
N VAL A 293 22.00 -6.21 7.57
CA VAL A 293 23.20 -5.37 7.75
C VAL A 293 23.07 -4.08 6.95
N GLY A 294 22.67 -4.20 5.68
CA GLY A 294 22.42 -3.05 4.81
C GLY A 294 21.30 -2.16 5.33
N TRP A 295 20.20 -2.76 5.82
CA TRP A 295 19.08 -1.98 6.40
C TRP A 295 19.54 -1.17 7.63
N ALA A 296 20.26 -1.77 8.56
CA ALA A 296 20.79 -1.07 9.74
C ALA A 296 21.76 0.06 9.32
N ALA A 297 22.64 -0.21 8.35
CA ALA A 297 23.59 0.78 7.83
C ALA A 297 22.87 1.94 7.11
N LEU A 298 21.84 1.67 6.31
CA LEU A 298 21.03 2.70 5.64
C LEU A 298 20.27 3.55 6.68
N THR A 299 19.70 2.90 7.71
CA THR A 299 18.98 3.58 8.79
C THR A 299 19.92 4.53 9.54
N GLN A 300 21.13 4.09 9.83
CA GLN A 300 22.15 4.94 10.46
C GLN A 300 22.57 6.12 9.56
N ALA A 301 22.62 5.92 8.24
CA ALA A 301 23.11 6.93 7.30
C ALA A 301 22.12 8.05 7.02
N VAL A 302 20.81 7.74 6.92
CA VAL A 302 19.79 8.70 6.44
C VAL A 302 18.46 8.64 7.21
N GLY A 303 18.31 7.81 8.23
CA GLY A 303 17.04 7.66 8.97
C GLY A 303 16.59 8.90 9.73
N ASP A 304 17.49 9.88 9.95
CA ASP A 304 17.18 11.20 10.50
C ASP A 304 16.64 12.19 9.44
N LYS A 305 16.78 11.88 8.16
CA LYS A 305 16.45 12.75 7.01
C LYS A 305 15.28 12.23 6.20
N ALA A 306 15.07 10.92 6.17
CA ALA A 306 14.05 10.27 5.38
C ALA A 306 13.38 9.13 6.13
N LEU A 307 12.10 8.89 5.80
CA LEU A 307 11.42 7.66 6.16
C LEU A 307 12.07 6.51 5.37
N LEU A 308 12.42 5.45 6.08
CA LEU A 308 12.92 4.21 5.52
C LEU A 308 11.84 3.16 5.74
N VAL A 309 11.06 2.93 4.68
CA VAL A 309 9.83 2.15 4.73
C VAL A 309 10.15 0.70 4.37
N GLY A 310 9.84 -0.24 5.27
CA GLY A 310 9.94 -1.67 4.97
C GLY A 310 8.60 -2.18 4.42
N ASP A 311 8.58 -2.63 3.17
CA ASP A 311 7.50 -3.41 2.55
C ASP A 311 7.82 -4.90 2.66
N ASP A 312 8.66 -5.44 1.79
CA ASP A 312 9.07 -6.85 1.82
C ASP A 312 9.82 -7.20 3.12
N LEU A 313 10.54 -6.24 3.69
CA LEU A 313 11.20 -6.40 4.98
C LEU A 313 10.24 -6.82 6.09
N PHE A 314 9.05 -6.22 6.16
CA PHE A 314 8.10 -6.39 7.28
C PHE A 314 6.84 -7.18 6.91
N VAL A 315 6.41 -7.14 5.66
CA VAL A 315 5.20 -7.78 5.11
C VAL A 315 3.96 -7.65 6.02
N THR A 316 3.78 -6.48 6.63
CA THR A 316 2.69 -6.18 7.59
C THR A 316 2.66 -7.17 8.79
N ASN A 317 3.76 -7.87 9.07
CA ASN A 317 3.86 -8.93 10.08
C ASN A 317 4.50 -8.42 11.36
N THR A 318 3.79 -8.52 12.49
CA THR A 318 4.26 -8.04 13.80
C THR A 318 5.56 -8.70 14.27
N LYS A 319 5.82 -9.96 13.90
CA LYS A 319 7.08 -10.66 14.28
C LYS A 319 8.27 -10.07 13.54
N ARG A 320 8.12 -9.82 12.23
CA ARG A 320 9.17 -9.18 11.42
C ARG A 320 9.36 -7.71 11.79
N LEU A 321 8.26 -6.99 12.03
CA LEU A 321 8.32 -5.61 12.52
C LEU A 321 9.06 -5.51 13.85
N LYS A 322 8.77 -6.40 14.81
CA LYS A 322 9.48 -6.46 16.09
C LYS A 322 10.98 -6.64 15.89
N LEU A 323 11.39 -7.56 15.03
CA LEU A 323 12.79 -7.77 14.69
C LEU A 323 13.44 -6.49 14.11
N GLY A 324 12.73 -5.81 13.21
CA GLY A 324 13.22 -4.54 12.63
C GLY A 324 13.40 -3.43 13.66
N ILE A 325 12.46 -3.31 14.59
CA ILE A 325 12.54 -2.35 15.70
C ILE A 325 13.75 -2.65 16.57
N GLU A 326 13.94 -3.92 16.97
CA GLU A 326 15.04 -4.36 17.84
C GLU A 326 16.41 -4.16 17.18
N GLN A 327 16.51 -4.38 15.87
CA GLN A 327 17.75 -4.25 15.10
C GLN A 327 17.94 -2.89 14.42
N LYS A 328 17.03 -1.95 14.64
CA LYS A 328 17.05 -0.59 14.05
C LYS A 328 17.09 -0.61 12.52
N MET A 329 16.24 -1.46 11.93
CA MET A 329 16.08 -1.58 10.49
C MET A 329 14.84 -0.80 10.04
N GLY A 330 15.05 0.32 9.34
CA GLY A 330 13.99 1.23 8.96
C GLY A 330 13.45 2.08 10.12
N ASN A 331 12.45 2.89 9.81
CA ASN A 331 11.72 3.74 10.76
C ASN A 331 10.23 3.92 10.37
N ALA A 332 9.80 3.18 9.34
CA ALA A 332 8.41 3.14 8.88
C ALA A 332 8.06 1.76 8.32
N ILE A 333 6.78 1.40 8.36
CA ILE A 333 6.24 0.17 7.78
C ILE A 333 5.25 0.51 6.66
N LEU A 334 5.33 -0.22 5.54
CA LEU A 334 4.24 -0.28 4.57
C LEU A 334 3.19 -1.27 5.06
N VAL A 335 1.93 -0.88 5.00
CA VAL A 335 0.81 -1.69 5.53
C VAL A 335 -0.08 -2.12 4.37
N LYS A 336 -0.01 -3.39 4.03
CA LYS A 336 -0.82 -4.03 3.00
C LYS A 336 -1.70 -5.11 3.65
N VAL A 337 -3.01 -4.87 3.69
CA VAL A 337 -3.96 -5.73 4.40
C VAL A 337 -3.89 -7.21 3.98
N ASN A 338 -3.60 -7.49 2.71
CA ASN A 338 -3.52 -8.85 2.19
C ASN A 338 -2.20 -9.57 2.49
N GLN A 339 -1.13 -8.87 2.87
CA GLN A 339 0.14 -9.50 3.27
C GLN A 339 0.01 -10.28 4.57
N ILE A 340 -0.91 -9.87 5.43
CA ILE A 340 -1.20 -10.54 6.71
C ILE A 340 -2.56 -11.24 6.75
N GLY A 341 -3.59 -10.69 6.10
CA GLY A 341 -4.84 -11.37 5.75
C GLY A 341 -5.99 -11.20 6.72
N THR A 342 -5.91 -10.34 7.76
CA THR A 342 -7.04 -9.91 8.58
C THR A 342 -6.94 -8.43 8.96
N LEU A 343 -8.07 -7.81 9.25
CA LEU A 343 -8.12 -6.45 9.79
C LEU A 343 -7.46 -6.37 11.17
N THR A 344 -7.74 -7.33 12.05
CA THR A 344 -7.18 -7.37 13.41
C THR A 344 -5.66 -7.41 13.40
N GLU A 345 -5.03 -8.28 12.59
CA GLU A 345 -3.57 -8.36 12.51
C GLU A 345 -2.98 -7.10 11.85
N THR A 346 -3.68 -6.53 10.86
CA THR A 346 -3.29 -5.26 10.23
C THR A 346 -3.23 -4.13 11.25
N LEU A 347 -4.28 -3.97 12.06
CA LEU A 347 -4.34 -2.94 13.10
C LEU A 347 -3.28 -3.18 14.18
N ALA A 348 -3.00 -4.45 14.54
CA ALA A 348 -1.95 -4.79 15.49
C ALA A 348 -0.55 -4.40 14.97
N ALA A 349 -0.28 -4.54 13.66
CA ALA A 349 0.98 -4.09 13.06
C ALA A 349 1.12 -2.56 13.10
N VAL A 350 0.06 -1.83 12.78
CA VAL A 350 0.03 -0.36 12.86
C VAL A 350 0.25 0.12 14.31
N ASP A 351 -0.46 -0.46 15.28
CA ASP A 351 -0.33 -0.12 16.69
C ASP A 351 1.10 -0.36 17.21
N MET A 352 1.69 -1.52 16.85
CA MET A 352 3.08 -1.83 17.21
C MET A 352 4.06 -0.81 16.61
N ALA A 353 3.89 -0.46 15.34
CA ALA A 353 4.72 0.55 14.67
C ALA A 353 4.65 1.90 15.39
N HIS A 354 3.44 2.40 15.64
CA HIS A 354 3.24 3.69 16.31
C HIS A 354 3.81 3.71 17.74
N LYS A 355 3.62 2.64 18.52
CA LYS A 355 4.19 2.52 19.88
C LYS A 355 5.71 2.50 19.89
N ALA A 356 6.32 2.03 18.81
CA ALA A 356 7.78 2.04 18.64
C ALA A 356 8.34 3.36 18.05
N GLY A 357 7.48 4.33 17.75
CA GLY A 357 7.85 5.59 17.08
C GLY A 357 8.06 5.45 15.56
N PHE A 358 7.72 4.32 14.97
CA PHE A 358 7.70 4.13 13.53
C PHE A 358 6.49 4.82 12.91
N ARG A 359 6.63 5.25 11.65
CA ARG A 359 5.50 5.67 10.82
C ARG A 359 4.87 4.47 10.13
N SER A 360 3.61 4.59 9.73
CA SER A 360 2.92 3.62 8.88
C SER A 360 2.41 4.30 7.61
N VAL A 361 2.52 3.59 6.51
CA VAL A 361 2.00 4.00 5.21
C VAL A 361 0.94 2.99 4.81
N MET A 362 -0.33 3.38 4.77
CA MET A 362 -1.38 2.51 4.26
C MET A 362 -1.22 2.35 2.75
N SER A 363 -1.25 1.12 2.24
CA SER A 363 -0.85 0.86 0.86
C SER A 363 -1.84 -0.04 0.11
N HIS A 364 -1.97 0.27 -1.18
CA HIS A 364 -2.58 -0.59 -2.19
C HIS A 364 -1.67 -1.75 -2.59
N ARG A 365 -2.11 -2.53 -3.57
CA ARG A 365 -1.28 -3.48 -4.32
C ARG A 365 -1.31 -3.13 -5.82
N SER A 366 -0.43 -3.76 -6.61
CA SER A 366 -0.40 -3.57 -8.07
C SER A 366 -1.69 -4.07 -8.75
N GLY A 367 -2.29 -5.18 -8.28
CA GLY A 367 -3.62 -5.61 -8.68
C GLY A 367 -4.67 -5.12 -7.68
N GLU A 368 -5.48 -4.18 -8.09
CA GLU A 368 -6.52 -3.54 -7.29
C GLU A 368 -7.90 -3.71 -7.92
N THR A 369 -8.92 -3.30 -7.18
CA THR A 369 -10.31 -3.16 -7.64
C THR A 369 -10.79 -1.75 -7.31
N GLU A 370 -12.09 -1.47 -7.49
CA GLU A 370 -12.71 -0.22 -7.03
C GLU A 370 -12.90 -0.16 -5.51
N ASP A 371 -12.59 -1.23 -4.77
CA ASP A 371 -12.64 -1.22 -3.31
C ASP A 371 -11.76 -0.12 -2.73
N ALA A 372 -12.32 0.70 -1.84
CA ALA A 372 -11.66 1.86 -1.26
C ALA A 372 -11.35 1.68 0.25
N THR A 373 -11.42 0.48 0.78
CA THR A 373 -11.26 0.19 2.22
C THR A 373 -9.99 0.80 2.80
N ILE A 374 -8.86 0.75 2.06
CA ILE A 374 -7.59 1.30 2.55
C ILE A 374 -7.62 2.82 2.75
N ALA A 375 -8.49 3.54 2.06
CA ALA A 375 -8.70 4.97 2.30
C ALA A 375 -9.33 5.21 3.68
N ASP A 376 -10.37 4.44 4.01
CA ASP A 376 -10.98 4.48 5.34
C ASP A 376 -9.99 4.05 6.43
N LEU A 377 -9.21 2.98 6.21
CA LEU A 377 -8.21 2.50 7.17
C LEU A 377 -7.08 3.50 7.40
N ALA A 378 -6.65 4.25 6.38
CA ALA A 378 -5.65 5.30 6.53
C ALA A 378 -6.11 6.39 7.51
N VAL A 379 -7.39 6.79 7.43
CA VAL A 379 -7.98 7.77 8.36
C VAL A 379 -8.27 7.13 9.71
N ALA A 380 -8.81 5.91 9.74
CA ALA A 380 -9.12 5.18 10.97
C ALA A 380 -7.90 5.03 11.89
N THR A 381 -6.76 4.70 11.32
CA THR A 381 -5.51 4.50 12.08
C THR A 381 -4.74 5.79 12.36
N ASN A 382 -5.17 6.93 11.80
CA ASN A 382 -4.41 8.19 11.83
C ASN A 382 -2.94 8.02 11.40
N CYS A 383 -2.66 7.08 10.48
CA CYS A 383 -1.28 6.77 10.04
C CYS A 383 -0.60 7.96 9.34
N GLY A 384 -1.36 8.85 8.77
CA GLY A 384 -0.89 10.10 8.17
C GLY A 384 -0.30 9.98 6.77
N LEU A 385 -0.12 8.78 6.23
CA LEU A 385 0.44 8.51 4.91
C LEU A 385 -0.37 7.43 4.17
N ILE A 386 -0.54 7.59 2.85
CA ILE A 386 -1.14 6.58 1.98
C ILE A 386 -0.38 6.48 0.66
N LYS A 387 -0.09 5.24 0.24
CA LYS A 387 0.47 4.90 -1.06
C LYS A 387 -0.61 4.15 -1.85
N THR A 388 -1.20 4.79 -2.87
CA THR A 388 -2.30 4.19 -3.62
C THR A 388 -2.26 4.48 -5.12
N GLY A 389 -1.04 4.54 -5.68
CA GLY A 389 -0.77 4.70 -7.10
C GLY A 389 -0.88 6.14 -7.56
N SER A 390 -1.11 6.30 -8.86
CA SER A 390 -1.14 7.59 -9.54
C SER A 390 -2.56 8.20 -9.60
N LEU A 391 -2.67 9.28 -10.31
CA LEU A 391 -3.90 10.06 -10.53
C LEU A 391 -4.64 9.63 -11.82
N ALA A 392 -4.36 8.41 -12.27
CA ALA A 392 -4.99 7.77 -13.43
C ALA A 392 -5.36 6.33 -13.07
N ARG A 393 -6.30 5.72 -13.79
CA ARG A 393 -6.95 4.44 -13.57
C ARG A 393 -7.93 4.47 -12.37
N SER A 394 -9.16 3.98 -12.60
CA SER A 394 -10.25 4.04 -11.61
C SER A 394 -9.98 3.25 -10.34
N ASP A 395 -9.22 2.16 -10.45
CA ASP A 395 -8.74 1.35 -9.32
C ASP A 395 -7.87 2.15 -8.33
N ARG A 396 -7.21 3.22 -8.79
CA ARG A 396 -6.40 4.15 -7.95
C ARG A 396 -7.25 5.33 -7.50
N THR A 397 -7.90 6.00 -8.46
CA THR A 397 -8.68 7.21 -8.15
C THR A 397 -9.89 6.93 -7.24
N ALA A 398 -10.40 5.70 -7.17
CA ALA A 398 -11.44 5.31 -6.22
C ALA A 398 -11.04 5.62 -4.77
N LYS A 399 -9.78 5.33 -4.38
CA LYS A 399 -9.25 5.57 -3.03
C LYS A 399 -9.10 7.07 -2.77
N TYR A 400 -8.57 7.84 -3.74
CA TYR A 400 -8.48 9.30 -3.64
C TYR A 400 -9.85 9.96 -3.52
N ASN A 401 -10.82 9.51 -4.32
CA ASN A 401 -12.19 10.01 -4.26
C ASN A 401 -12.87 9.68 -2.93
N GLN A 402 -12.58 8.52 -2.34
CA GLN A 402 -13.07 8.17 -1.00
C GLN A 402 -12.47 9.10 0.07
N LEU A 403 -11.18 9.41 -0.01
CA LEU A 403 -10.54 10.37 0.90
C LEU A 403 -11.13 11.78 0.78
N LEU A 404 -11.50 12.22 -0.43
CA LEU A 404 -12.22 13.49 -0.60
C LEU A 404 -13.58 13.49 0.13
N ARG A 405 -14.36 12.39 0.02
CA ARG A 405 -15.63 12.26 0.74
C ARG A 405 -15.43 12.23 2.25
N ILE A 406 -14.37 11.58 2.73
CA ILE A 406 -14.03 11.54 4.16
C ILE A 406 -13.65 12.94 4.64
N GLU A 407 -12.82 13.68 3.89
CA GLU A 407 -12.44 15.06 4.23
C GLU A 407 -13.66 15.98 4.29
N GLU A 408 -14.57 15.88 3.31
CA GLU A 408 -15.84 16.63 3.30
C GLU A 408 -16.69 16.28 4.52
N GLY A 409 -16.84 14.99 4.85
CA GLY A 409 -17.61 14.55 6.03
C GLY A 409 -16.99 14.95 7.37
N LEU A 410 -15.67 15.10 7.44
CA LEU A 410 -14.97 15.60 8.63
C LEU A 410 -15.07 17.13 8.76
N GLY A 411 -15.19 17.86 7.64
CA GLY A 411 -15.26 19.32 7.61
C GLY A 411 -14.06 19.95 8.31
N GLU A 412 -14.31 20.92 9.20
CA GLU A 412 -13.26 21.64 9.95
C GLU A 412 -12.47 20.76 10.94
N SER A 413 -12.94 19.56 11.25
CA SER A 413 -12.23 18.60 12.11
C SER A 413 -11.16 17.79 11.37
N ALA A 414 -11.15 17.82 10.04
CA ALA A 414 -10.14 17.17 9.23
C ALA A 414 -8.74 17.76 9.53
N LEU A 415 -7.76 16.87 9.72
CA LEU A 415 -6.40 17.27 10.05
C LEU A 415 -5.42 16.79 8.99
N TYR A 416 -4.97 17.67 8.11
CA TYR A 416 -3.89 17.39 7.15
C TYR A 416 -2.56 17.91 7.72
N ARG A 417 -1.64 16.99 8.06
CA ARG A 417 -0.41 17.34 8.81
C ARG A 417 0.73 17.81 7.92
N GLY A 418 0.66 17.62 6.61
CA GLY A 418 1.71 18.01 5.68
C GLY A 418 3.10 17.51 6.10
N HIS A 419 4.10 18.37 6.19
CA HIS A 419 5.46 18.03 6.62
C HIS A 419 5.55 17.31 7.99
N ALA A 420 4.60 17.51 8.88
CA ALA A 420 4.68 16.94 10.23
C ALA A 420 4.48 15.41 10.26
N VAL A 421 4.01 14.79 9.18
CA VAL A 421 3.92 13.33 9.08
C VAL A 421 5.29 12.65 8.94
N LEU A 422 6.31 13.41 8.56
CA LEU A 422 7.68 12.93 8.32
C LEU A 422 8.55 12.91 9.59
N ARG A 423 8.01 13.38 10.73
CA ARG A 423 8.76 13.55 11.99
C ARG A 423 8.22 12.67 13.10
#